data_c9963362e47e8e1272190c4009c29acf
#
_entry.id   c9963362e47e8e1272190c4009c29acf
#
_cell.length_a   1.000
_cell.length_b   1.000
_cell.length_c   1.000
_cell.angle_alpha   90.00
_cell.angle_beta   90.00
_cell.angle_gamma   90.00
#
_symmetry.space_group_name_H-M   'P 1'
#
loop_
_entity.id
_entity.type
_entity.pdbx_description
1 polymer ?
#
loop_
_entity_poly.entity_id
_entity_poly.type
_entity_poly.pdbx_seq_one_letter_code
_entity_poly.pdbx_strand_id
1 'polypeptide(L)'
;MPKPGMPKYDDVSPRYPGDFRTSEIILYSYGGSQLDITGLTAVVNLYQDLDSAFQSGNIMFFDSVGAANRLPIIGNEFIEFKMRNPIEADGDEEIDATNHRFQVYEKKSVKTAQNVQAIALFFTSIESIRNERLRVSKSLSGSYAEMVNTIVKGDKELLNSKKDLFIDPTLGRYT
;
A
#
# COMPACT_ATOMS: atom_id res chain seq x y z
N MET A 1 20.75 2.99 -32.15
CA MET A 1 21.35 1.70 -31.77
C MET A 1 20.72 1.24 -30.49
N PRO A 2 20.06 0.09 -30.44
CA PRO A 2 19.53 -0.45 -29.20
C PRO A 2 20.70 -0.89 -28.31
N LYS A 3 20.67 -0.53 -27.02
CA LYS A 3 21.64 -1.00 -26.03
C LYS A 3 21.58 -2.54 -25.95
N PRO A 4 22.72 -3.25 -25.89
CA PRO A 4 22.74 -4.70 -25.73
C PRO A 4 22.04 -5.06 -24.42
N GLY A 5 21.12 -6.03 -24.52
CA GLY A 5 20.15 -6.38 -23.53
C GLY A 5 20.70 -6.61 -22.13
N MET A 6 20.25 -5.79 -21.21
CA MET A 6 19.98 -6.32 -19.88
C MET A 6 19.02 -7.50 -20.03
N PRO A 7 19.25 -8.64 -19.38
CA PRO A 7 18.29 -9.72 -19.37
C PRO A 7 16.95 -9.09 -18.94
N LYS A 8 15.93 -9.23 -19.77
CA LYS A 8 14.59 -8.89 -19.38
C LYS A 8 14.33 -9.72 -18.12
N TYR A 9 14.00 -9.07 -17.03
CA TYR A 9 13.64 -9.72 -15.77
C TYR A 9 12.42 -10.66 -15.92
N ASP A 10 11.81 -10.68 -17.10
CA ASP A 10 10.66 -11.49 -17.46
C ASP A 10 10.95 -12.99 -17.60
N ASP A 11 12.22 -13.39 -17.73
CA ASP A 11 12.61 -14.80 -17.99
C ASP A 11 13.06 -15.57 -16.73
N VAL A 12 13.01 -14.98 -15.54
CA VAL A 12 13.42 -15.68 -14.33
C VAL A 12 12.22 -16.40 -13.74
N SER A 13 12.16 -17.71 -13.95
CA SER A 13 11.21 -18.59 -13.24
C SER A 13 11.37 -18.42 -11.72
N PRO A 14 10.27 -18.42 -10.96
CA PRO A 14 10.32 -18.35 -9.50
C PRO A 14 11.13 -19.56 -9.00
N ARG A 15 12.07 -19.32 -8.11
CA ARG A 15 12.94 -20.35 -7.56
C ARG A 15 12.46 -20.88 -6.22
N TYR A 16 11.71 -20.07 -5.49
CA TYR A 16 11.28 -20.37 -4.14
C TYR A 16 9.81 -19.96 -3.92
N PRO A 17 9.09 -20.67 -3.03
CA PRO A 17 7.81 -20.20 -2.53
C PRO A 17 7.98 -18.82 -1.88
N GLY A 18 7.18 -17.86 -2.28
CA GLY A 18 7.28 -16.47 -1.79
C GLY A 18 8.11 -15.54 -2.67
N ASP A 19 8.68 -16.01 -3.76
CA ASP A 19 9.26 -15.13 -4.77
C ASP A 19 8.12 -14.26 -5.34
N PHE A 20 8.35 -12.96 -5.42
CA PHE A 20 7.44 -12.01 -6.04
C PHE A 20 8.21 -11.05 -6.94
N ARG A 21 7.52 -10.50 -7.90
CA ARG A 21 8.06 -9.43 -8.75
C ARG A 21 7.41 -8.11 -8.39
N THR A 22 8.23 -7.12 -8.16
CA THR A 22 7.79 -5.76 -7.97
C THR A 22 7.95 -5.01 -9.27
N SER A 23 6.84 -4.55 -9.84
CA SER A 23 6.86 -3.78 -11.09
C SER A 23 7.17 -2.30 -10.80
N GLU A 24 6.60 -1.77 -9.73
CA GLU A 24 6.70 -0.35 -9.41
C GLU A 24 6.45 -0.11 -7.92
N ILE A 25 7.28 0.74 -7.29
CA ILE A 25 7.06 1.26 -5.95
C ILE A 25 7.31 2.76 -5.95
N ILE A 26 6.26 3.54 -5.76
CA ILE A 26 6.33 5.00 -5.74
C ILE A 26 5.96 5.53 -4.35
N LEU A 27 6.83 6.35 -3.82
CA LEU A 27 6.62 7.10 -2.59
C LEU A 27 6.21 8.53 -2.94
N TYR A 28 5.07 8.97 -2.42
CA TYR A 28 4.54 10.32 -2.59
C TYR A 28 4.70 11.12 -1.31
N SER A 29 5.32 12.28 -1.38
CA SER A 29 5.34 13.18 -0.25
C SER A 29 3.98 13.86 -0.07
N TYR A 30 3.77 14.39 1.12
CA TYR A 30 2.59 15.23 1.39
C TYR A 30 2.49 16.44 0.44
N GLY A 31 3.60 16.97 -0.02
CA GLY A 31 3.67 18.07 -0.99
C GLY A 31 3.46 17.66 -2.46
N GLY A 32 3.20 16.38 -2.75
CA GLY A 32 2.96 15.87 -4.10
C GLY A 32 4.22 15.49 -4.89
N SER A 33 5.40 15.63 -4.32
CA SER A 33 6.63 15.12 -4.95
C SER A 33 6.64 13.60 -4.93
N GLN A 34 7.18 12.99 -5.99
CA GLN A 34 7.24 11.55 -6.19
C GLN A 34 8.68 11.06 -6.15
N LEU A 35 8.88 9.89 -5.60
CA LEU A 35 10.15 9.18 -5.59
C LEU A 35 9.93 7.71 -5.94
N ASP A 36 10.50 7.29 -7.05
CA ASP A 36 10.55 5.87 -7.41
C ASP A 36 11.66 5.19 -6.59
N ILE A 37 11.25 4.23 -5.76
CA ILE A 37 12.15 3.43 -4.91
C ILE A 37 12.21 1.98 -5.35
N THR A 38 11.63 1.62 -6.49
CA THR A 38 11.57 0.24 -6.99
C THR A 38 12.95 -0.41 -7.02
N GLY A 39 13.92 0.23 -7.65
CA GLY A 39 15.29 -0.28 -7.77
C GLY A 39 16.13 -0.22 -6.49
N LEU A 40 15.65 0.46 -5.45
CA LEU A 40 16.32 0.59 -4.15
C LEU A 40 15.76 -0.38 -3.12
N THR A 41 14.57 -0.93 -3.38
CA THR A 41 13.81 -1.75 -2.42
C THR A 41 14.41 -3.15 -2.32
N ALA A 42 14.68 -3.57 -1.08
CA ALA A 42 15.21 -4.88 -0.75
C ALA A 42 14.13 -5.83 -0.22
N VAL A 43 13.16 -5.30 0.52
CA VAL A 43 12.11 -6.12 1.16
C VAL A 43 10.79 -5.37 1.10
N VAL A 44 9.72 -6.09 0.74
CA VAL A 44 8.32 -5.65 0.88
C VAL A 44 7.57 -6.72 1.65
N ASN A 45 6.93 -6.34 2.72
CA ASN A 45 6.02 -7.21 3.46
C ASN A 45 4.64 -6.56 3.48
N LEU A 46 3.63 -7.29 3.04
CA LEU A 46 2.22 -6.92 3.13
C LEU A 46 1.52 -7.91 4.05
N TYR A 47 0.86 -7.41 5.07
CA TYR A 47 0.12 -8.20 6.05
C TYR A 47 -1.37 -8.03 5.81
N GLN A 48 -2.03 -9.15 5.62
CA GLN A 48 -3.47 -9.26 5.51
C GLN A 48 -3.95 -10.37 6.42
N ASP A 49 -4.92 -10.06 7.27
CA ASP A 49 -5.47 -10.97 8.25
C ASP A 49 -7.00 -10.91 8.19
N LEU A 50 -7.65 -12.05 8.44
CA LEU A 50 -9.11 -12.12 8.50
C LEU A 50 -9.68 -11.40 9.73
N ASP A 51 -8.90 -11.32 10.80
CA ASP A 51 -9.29 -10.65 12.05
C ASP A 51 -9.01 -9.14 12.02
N SER A 52 -8.26 -8.66 11.00
CA SER A 52 -7.94 -7.26 10.81
C SER A 52 -8.75 -6.66 9.67
N ALA A 53 -9.47 -5.58 9.95
CA ALA A 53 -10.21 -4.83 8.94
C ALA A 53 -9.29 -4.05 7.97
N PHE A 54 -7.99 -3.96 8.26
CA PHE A 54 -7.06 -3.12 7.53
C PHE A 54 -5.79 -3.89 7.16
N GLN A 55 -5.28 -3.59 5.97
CA GLN A 55 -3.98 -4.07 5.54
C GLN A 55 -2.88 -3.18 6.10
N SER A 56 -1.76 -3.78 6.45
CA SER A 56 -0.55 -3.09 6.89
C SER A 56 0.68 -3.74 6.29
N GLY A 57 1.83 -3.08 6.42
CA GLY A 57 3.07 -3.66 5.91
C GLY A 57 4.29 -2.80 6.21
N ASN A 58 5.40 -3.24 5.67
CA ASN A 58 6.63 -2.47 5.68
C ASN A 58 7.42 -2.66 4.39
N ILE A 59 8.15 -1.62 4.02
CA ILE A 59 9.11 -1.63 2.91
C ILE A 59 10.46 -1.23 3.47
N MET A 60 11.50 -1.99 3.10
CA MET A 60 12.88 -1.64 3.40
C MET A 60 13.64 -1.40 2.11
N PHE A 61 14.31 -0.27 2.02
CA PHE A 61 15.16 0.10 0.89
C PHE A 61 16.50 0.68 1.34
N PHE A 62 17.49 0.58 0.45
CA PHE A 62 18.82 1.12 0.67
C PHE A 62 19.01 2.42 -0.10
N ASP A 63 19.14 3.51 0.63
CA ASP A 63 19.38 4.82 0.05
C ASP A 63 20.89 5.09 -0.04
N SER A 64 21.44 4.88 -1.22
CA SER A 64 22.84 5.20 -1.56
C SER A 64 23.00 6.53 -2.29
N VAL A 65 21.89 7.11 -2.76
CA VAL A 65 21.89 8.33 -3.59
C VAL A 65 21.36 9.55 -2.85
N GLY A 66 21.00 9.42 -1.57
CA GLY A 66 20.42 10.50 -0.78
C GLY A 66 18.99 10.86 -1.18
N ALA A 67 18.25 9.91 -1.72
CA ALA A 67 16.87 10.10 -2.17
C ALA A 67 15.96 10.54 -1.02
N ALA A 68 16.15 9.97 0.16
CA ALA A 68 15.41 10.36 1.37
C ALA A 68 15.67 11.80 1.84
N ASN A 69 16.80 12.40 1.44
CA ASN A 69 17.08 13.80 1.73
C ASN A 69 16.36 14.74 0.75
N ARG A 70 16.09 14.27 -0.46
CA ARG A 70 15.34 15.02 -1.49
C ARG A 70 13.84 15.01 -1.21
N LEU A 71 13.34 13.92 -0.64
CA LEU A 71 11.97 13.77 -0.22
C LEU A 71 11.95 13.65 1.32
N PRO A 72 11.69 14.72 2.07
CA PRO A 72 11.64 14.64 3.52
C PRO A 72 10.50 13.69 3.93
N ILE A 73 10.89 12.52 4.43
CA ILE A 73 9.95 11.51 4.90
C ILE A 73 9.65 11.78 6.36
N ILE A 74 8.46 12.25 6.66
CA ILE A 74 8.00 12.71 7.98
C ILE A 74 6.89 11.83 8.60
N GLY A 75 6.40 10.81 7.86
CA GLY A 75 5.34 9.90 8.33
C GLY A 75 3.93 10.28 7.87
N ASN A 76 3.82 11.07 6.81
CA ASN A 76 2.54 11.40 6.15
C ASN A 76 2.61 11.15 4.64
N GLU A 77 3.56 10.36 4.22
CA GLU A 77 3.74 9.96 2.83
C GLU A 77 2.73 8.88 2.47
N PHE A 78 2.51 8.75 1.16
CA PHE A 78 1.73 7.66 0.60
C PHE A 78 2.63 6.76 -0.22
N ILE A 79 2.36 5.46 -0.16
CA ILE A 79 3.03 4.45 -0.97
C ILE A 79 2.01 3.83 -1.91
N GLU A 80 2.39 3.75 -3.16
CA GLU A 80 1.72 2.95 -4.18
C GLU A 80 2.71 1.91 -4.67
N PHE A 81 2.27 0.67 -4.86
CA PHE A 81 3.13 -0.38 -5.41
C PHE A 81 2.32 -1.39 -6.20
N LYS A 82 3.01 -2.00 -7.17
CA LYS A 82 2.52 -3.09 -7.98
C LYS A 82 3.41 -4.30 -7.76
N MET A 83 2.79 -5.41 -7.40
CA MET A 83 3.47 -6.68 -7.21
C MET A 83 2.68 -7.77 -7.89
N ARG A 84 3.37 -8.76 -8.47
CA ARG A 84 2.75 -9.95 -9.01
C ARG A 84 3.44 -11.22 -8.54
N ASN A 85 2.68 -12.28 -8.47
CA ASN A 85 3.21 -13.61 -8.24
C ASN A 85 3.79 -14.15 -9.56
N PRO A 86 5.08 -14.49 -9.62
CA PRO A 86 5.70 -15.01 -10.84
C PRO A 86 5.27 -16.44 -11.21
N ILE A 87 4.53 -17.14 -10.34
CA ILE A 87 4.15 -18.56 -10.51
C ILE A 87 2.92 -18.71 -11.43
N GLU A 88 2.07 -17.72 -11.53
CA GLU A 88 0.85 -17.78 -12.33
C GLU A 88 1.09 -17.24 -13.73
N ALA A 89 1.31 -18.16 -14.69
CA ALA A 89 1.64 -17.81 -16.06
C ALA A 89 0.42 -17.38 -16.92
N ASP A 90 -0.82 -17.60 -16.48
CA ASP A 90 -2.02 -17.45 -17.31
C ASP A 90 -3.21 -16.71 -16.65
N GLY A 91 -3.01 -16.02 -15.57
CA GLY A 91 -4.08 -15.29 -14.89
C GLY A 91 -3.53 -14.41 -13.82
N ASP A 92 -2.65 -13.51 -14.22
CA ASP A 92 -1.89 -12.62 -13.32
C ASP A 92 -2.83 -11.80 -12.43
N GLU A 93 -3.13 -12.27 -11.23
CA GLU A 93 -3.57 -11.39 -10.16
C GLU A 93 -2.37 -10.53 -9.73
N GLU A 94 -2.19 -9.43 -10.41
CA GLU A 94 -1.29 -8.38 -9.97
C GLU A 94 -1.89 -7.73 -8.72
N ILE A 95 -1.14 -7.72 -7.61
CA ILE A 95 -1.49 -6.88 -6.47
C ILE A 95 -1.21 -5.44 -6.89
N ASP A 96 -2.23 -4.79 -7.41
CA ASP A 96 -2.16 -3.39 -7.83
C ASP A 96 -2.63 -2.49 -6.68
N ALA A 97 -1.68 -1.90 -5.99
CA ALA A 97 -1.96 -0.92 -4.95
C ALA A 97 -1.97 0.53 -5.48
N THR A 98 -1.97 0.75 -6.81
CA THR A 98 -2.08 2.10 -7.37
C THR A 98 -3.44 2.72 -7.11
N ASN A 99 -4.48 1.91 -7.05
CA ASN A 99 -5.83 2.34 -6.65
C ASN A 99 -6.02 2.37 -5.14
N HIS A 100 -5.07 1.82 -4.38
CA HIS A 100 -5.13 1.67 -2.93
C HIS A 100 -3.85 2.21 -2.30
N ARG A 101 -3.83 3.52 -2.10
CA ARG A 101 -2.71 4.17 -1.42
C ARG A 101 -2.61 3.72 0.03
N PHE A 102 -1.42 3.32 0.42
CA PHE A 102 -1.07 3.12 1.80
C PHE A 102 -0.45 4.38 2.38
N GLN A 103 -0.75 4.67 3.63
CA GLN A 103 -0.14 5.80 4.33
C GLN A 103 0.99 5.30 5.22
N VAL A 104 2.15 5.95 5.12
CA VAL A 104 3.29 5.74 6.02
C VAL A 104 2.96 6.36 7.37
N TYR A 105 3.18 5.62 8.44
CA TYR A 105 2.98 6.10 9.81
C TYR A 105 4.26 6.08 10.64
N GLU A 106 5.27 5.31 10.22
CA GLU A 106 6.55 5.23 10.92
C GLU A 106 7.71 5.08 9.94
N LYS A 107 8.81 5.75 10.23
CA LYS A 107 10.08 5.62 9.52
C LYS A 107 11.16 5.21 10.51
N LYS A 108 11.90 4.15 10.20
CA LYS A 108 13.15 3.78 10.88
C LYS A 108 14.30 3.88 9.90
N SER A 109 15.42 4.43 10.34
CA SER A 109 16.61 4.53 9.50
C SER A 109 17.85 4.16 10.29
N VAL A 110 18.73 3.39 9.64
CA VAL A 110 20.02 2.97 10.20
C VAL A 110 21.12 3.23 9.17
N LYS A 111 22.17 3.90 9.58
CA LYS A 111 23.37 4.05 8.74
C LYS A 111 24.08 2.71 8.64
N THR A 112 24.20 2.17 7.42
CA THR A 112 24.79 0.86 7.18
C THR A 112 26.26 0.99 6.73
N ALA A 113 26.62 2.06 6.02
CA ALA A 113 27.97 2.38 5.55
C ALA A 113 28.15 3.89 5.42
N GLN A 114 29.34 4.35 5.02
CA GLN A 114 29.64 5.79 4.96
C GLN A 114 28.63 6.63 4.16
N ASN A 115 28.03 6.06 3.09
CA ASN A 115 27.08 6.76 2.23
C ASN A 115 25.80 5.96 1.97
N VAL A 116 25.54 4.88 2.71
CA VAL A 116 24.35 4.05 2.53
C VAL A 116 23.53 4.04 3.81
N GLN A 117 22.26 4.33 3.67
CA GLN A 117 21.29 4.32 4.75
C GLN A 117 20.20 3.28 4.44
N ALA A 118 19.98 2.32 5.35
CA ALA A 118 18.82 1.46 5.30
C ALA A 118 17.63 2.20 5.89
N ILE A 119 16.55 2.28 5.15
CA ILE A 119 15.31 2.95 5.55
C ILE A 119 14.19 1.93 5.51
N ALA A 120 13.52 1.77 6.64
CA ALA A 120 12.29 0.99 6.75
C ALA A 120 11.10 1.94 6.94
N LEU A 121 10.10 1.81 6.08
CA LEU A 121 8.84 2.54 6.16
C LEU A 121 7.76 1.55 6.54
N PHE A 122 7.01 1.88 7.58
CA PHE A 122 5.83 1.13 8.01
C PHE A 122 4.59 1.86 7.51
N PHE A 123 3.70 1.11 6.90
CA PHE A 123 2.50 1.67 6.29
C PHE A 123 1.25 0.89 6.65
N THR A 124 0.11 1.54 6.52
CA THR A 124 -1.21 0.94 6.68
C THR A 124 -2.20 1.55 5.68
N SER A 125 -3.32 0.89 5.47
CA SER A 125 -4.39 1.46 4.63
C SER A 125 -4.89 2.78 5.21
N ILE A 126 -5.27 3.70 4.33
CA ILE A 126 -5.76 5.04 4.70
C ILE A 126 -6.96 4.94 5.63
N GLU A 127 -7.80 3.94 5.43
CA GLU A 127 -8.97 3.68 6.25
C GLU A 127 -8.62 3.43 7.72
N SER A 128 -7.48 2.76 7.99
CA SER A 128 -7.00 2.54 9.36
C SER A 128 -6.72 3.88 10.07
N ILE A 129 -5.96 4.74 9.43
CA ILE A 129 -5.62 6.07 9.99
C ILE A 129 -6.88 6.92 10.19
N ARG A 130 -7.81 6.85 9.25
CA ARG A 130 -9.09 7.57 9.38
C ARG A 130 -9.93 7.04 10.52
N ASN A 131 -10.04 5.72 10.66
CA ASN A 131 -10.79 5.08 11.72
C ASN A 131 -10.28 5.48 13.11
N GLU A 132 -8.98 5.61 13.30
CA GLU A 132 -8.41 6.05 14.57
C GLU A 132 -8.72 7.52 14.91
N ARG A 133 -8.83 8.36 13.88
CA ARG A 133 -9.06 9.80 14.05
C ARG A 133 -10.54 10.18 14.15
N LEU A 134 -11.42 9.33 13.64
CA LEU A 134 -12.86 9.61 13.58
C LEU A 134 -13.57 9.13 14.86
N ARG A 135 -14.46 9.97 15.36
CA ARG A 135 -15.44 9.64 16.38
C ARG A 135 -16.81 9.80 15.75
N VAL A 136 -17.40 8.67 15.36
CA VAL A 136 -18.72 8.68 14.71
C VAL A 136 -19.81 8.51 15.78
N SER A 137 -20.73 9.48 15.84
CA SER A 137 -21.96 9.40 16.61
C SER A 137 -23.12 9.78 15.68
N LYS A 138 -23.65 8.79 14.96
CA LYS A 138 -24.68 9.01 13.95
C LYS A 138 -25.72 7.91 14.00
N SER A 139 -26.99 8.27 13.95
CA SER A 139 -28.06 7.30 13.77
C SER A 139 -28.14 6.91 12.30
N LEU A 140 -28.22 5.62 12.05
CA LEU A 140 -28.38 5.06 10.71
C LEU A 140 -29.69 4.27 10.66
N SER A 141 -30.39 4.36 9.55
CA SER A 141 -31.61 3.61 9.28
C SER A 141 -31.53 2.94 7.90
N GLY A 142 -32.17 1.80 7.75
CA GLY A 142 -32.16 1.03 6.53
C GLY A 142 -31.83 -0.44 6.75
N SER A 143 -31.42 -1.15 5.70
CA SER A 143 -30.85 -2.49 5.80
C SER A 143 -29.41 -2.42 6.32
N TYR A 144 -28.89 -3.51 6.87
CA TYR A 144 -27.48 -3.55 7.30
C TYR A 144 -26.52 -3.29 6.15
N ALA A 145 -26.81 -3.81 4.95
CA ALA A 145 -26.00 -3.55 3.77
C ALA A 145 -25.95 -2.05 3.42
N GLU A 146 -27.08 -1.34 3.51
CA GLU A 146 -27.14 0.11 3.29
C GLU A 146 -26.37 0.88 4.36
N MET A 147 -26.48 0.48 5.63
CA MET A 147 -25.75 1.11 6.74
C MET A 147 -24.24 0.93 6.59
N VAL A 148 -23.77 -0.28 6.28
CA VAL A 148 -22.34 -0.56 6.03
C VAL A 148 -21.84 0.25 4.86
N ASN A 149 -22.57 0.28 3.74
CA ASN A 149 -22.21 1.10 2.59
C ASN A 149 -22.09 2.59 2.96
N THR A 150 -23.04 3.09 3.76
CA THR A 150 -23.02 4.48 4.24
C THR A 150 -21.79 4.76 5.10
N ILE A 151 -21.42 3.86 6.02
CA ILE A 151 -20.25 4.05 6.89
C ILE A 151 -18.96 4.01 6.07
N VAL A 152 -18.83 3.04 5.16
CA VAL A 152 -17.58 2.82 4.41
C VAL A 152 -17.38 3.85 3.30
N LYS A 153 -18.43 4.18 2.54
CA LYS A 153 -18.37 5.11 1.39
C LYS A 153 -18.73 6.54 1.73
N GLY A 154 -19.29 6.77 2.89
CA GLY A 154 -19.77 8.08 3.31
C GLY A 154 -18.70 9.18 3.29
N ASP A 155 -19.14 10.41 3.53
CA ASP A 155 -18.34 11.63 3.45
C ASP A 155 -17.15 11.67 4.43
N LYS A 156 -16.50 12.83 4.52
CA LYS A 156 -15.31 13.06 5.37
C LYS A 156 -15.54 12.82 6.87
N GLU A 157 -16.79 12.82 7.30
CA GLU A 157 -17.19 12.48 8.68
C GLU A 157 -17.28 10.97 8.93
N LEU A 158 -17.18 10.17 7.87
CA LEU A 158 -17.19 8.72 7.87
C LEU A 158 -15.92 8.20 7.24
N LEU A 159 -15.83 6.89 6.97
CA LEU A 159 -14.58 6.27 6.52
C LEU A 159 -14.12 6.77 5.15
N ASN A 160 -15.05 7.17 4.27
CA ASN A 160 -14.79 7.70 2.91
C ASN A 160 -13.76 6.86 2.13
N SER A 161 -13.93 5.55 2.18
CA SER A 161 -13.05 4.62 1.47
C SER A 161 -13.27 4.70 -0.04
N LYS A 162 -12.18 4.65 -0.79
CA LYS A 162 -12.21 4.63 -2.25
C LYS A 162 -12.14 3.20 -2.82
N LYS A 163 -11.97 2.19 -1.96
CA LYS A 163 -11.94 0.78 -2.35
C LYS A 163 -13.30 0.35 -2.86
N ASP A 164 -13.33 -0.59 -3.80
CA ASP A 164 -14.57 -1.22 -4.21
C ASP A 164 -15.18 -2.01 -3.05
N LEU A 165 -16.49 -1.98 -2.96
CA LEU A 165 -17.23 -2.59 -1.87
C LEU A 165 -18.28 -3.53 -2.45
N PHE A 166 -18.12 -4.82 -2.17
CA PHE A 166 -19.06 -5.86 -2.54
C PHE A 166 -19.82 -6.28 -1.29
N ILE A 167 -21.11 -6.01 -1.24
CA ILE A 167 -21.97 -6.33 -0.09
C ILE A 167 -23.20 -7.08 -0.62
N ASP A 168 -23.45 -8.25 -0.07
CA ASP A 168 -24.67 -8.96 -0.30
C ASP A 168 -25.86 -8.24 0.36
N PRO A 169 -27.02 -8.19 -0.30
CA PRO A 169 -28.20 -7.56 0.26
C PRO A 169 -28.66 -8.29 1.52
N THR A 170 -28.94 -7.55 2.57
CA THR A 170 -29.48 -8.10 3.83
C THR A 170 -30.98 -7.94 3.91
N LEU A 171 -31.65 -8.93 4.51
CA LEU A 171 -33.08 -8.89 4.77
C LEU A 171 -33.36 -8.05 6.02
N GLY A 172 -34.48 -7.32 6.00
CA GLY A 172 -34.92 -6.49 7.13
C GLY A 172 -34.44 -5.04 7.03
N ARG A 173 -35.23 -4.16 7.65
CA ARG A 173 -34.94 -2.73 7.82
C ARG A 173 -34.97 -2.39 9.27
N TYR A 174 -34.06 -1.54 9.69
CA TYR A 174 -33.93 -1.05 11.06
C TYR A 174 -34.08 0.48 11.07
N THR A 175 -34.70 1.01 12.09
CA THR A 175 -34.95 2.45 12.31
C THR A 175 -34.30 2.89 13.60
#